data_443ffd3eb09b14f103fded21a1725af0
#
_entry.id   443ffd3eb09b14f103fded21a1725af0
#
_cell.length_a   1.000
_cell.length_b   1.000
_cell.length_c   1.000
_cell.angle_alpha   90.00
_cell.angle_beta   90.00
_cell.angle_gamma   90.00
#
_symmetry.space_group_name_H-M   'P 1'
#
loop_
_entity.id
_entity.type
_entity.pdbx_description
1 polymer ?
#
loop_
_entity_poly.entity_id
_entity_poly.type
_entity_poly.pdbx_seq_one_letter_code
_entity_poly.pdbx_strand_id
1 'polypeptide(L)'
;MEIKTNGYYWINCLSRLEFRLFFLICFAATLIFAACTATNPVQQAPQDITLLKKWSGDYPVDELDRLPAGQRNLAAGYIGDSETFIPVWRAFMPEGILPAVDFSRNIVVFSRNTQFYNRNSILKVTLHDGTAEIIAMETMSAIPIENKVSMSLAVVPRAGIKVIQTQKGKIKVKPFK
;
A
#
# COMPACT_ATOMS: atom_id res chain seq x y z
N MET A 1 1.97 6.68 -95.21
CA MET A 1 0.75 6.73 -94.37
C MET A 1 1.13 6.15 -93.01
N GLU A 2 1.52 7.06 -92.06
CA GLU A 2 2.09 6.66 -90.77
C GLU A 2 0.96 6.67 -89.68
N ILE A 3 0.83 5.54 -89.02
CA ILE A 3 -0.02 5.42 -87.87
C ILE A 3 0.85 5.62 -86.63
N LYS A 4 0.77 6.81 -86.01
CA LYS A 4 1.38 7.09 -84.71
C LYS A 4 0.51 6.50 -83.61
N THR A 5 1.08 5.57 -82.90
CA THR A 5 0.49 4.91 -81.73
C THR A 5 0.50 5.80 -80.48
N ASN A 6 -0.70 6.05 -79.94
CA ASN A 6 -0.92 6.77 -78.66
C ASN A 6 -0.65 5.87 -77.47
N GLY A 7 0.63 5.49 -77.24
CA GLY A 7 0.99 4.55 -76.15
C GLY A 7 1.44 5.15 -74.86
N TYR A 8 1.68 6.45 -74.81
CA TYR A 8 2.42 7.04 -73.63
C TYR A 8 1.57 7.62 -72.50
N TYR A 9 0.24 7.68 -72.66
CA TYR A 9 -0.60 8.31 -71.62
C TYR A 9 -1.05 7.33 -70.50
N TRP A 10 -0.99 6.03 -70.71
CA TRP A 10 -1.42 5.07 -69.72
C TRP A 10 -0.38 4.75 -68.63
N ILE A 11 0.89 4.86 -68.93
CA ILE A 11 1.99 4.51 -67.99
C ILE A 11 2.10 5.56 -66.86
N ASN A 12 1.81 6.83 -67.11
CA ASN A 12 1.90 7.89 -66.10
C ASN A 12 0.70 7.93 -65.15
N CYS A 13 -0.44 7.33 -65.51
CA CYS A 13 -1.61 7.34 -64.63
C CYS A 13 -1.53 6.23 -63.59
N LEU A 14 -1.01 5.06 -63.93
CA LEU A 14 -0.79 3.94 -63.01
C LEU A 14 0.27 4.24 -61.97
N SER A 15 1.35 4.89 -62.29
CA SER A 15 2.43 5.21 -61.35
C SER A 15 1.98 6.21 -60.24
N ARG A 16 1.04 7.10 -60.57
CA ARG A 16 0.52 8.07 -59.55
C ARG A 16 -0.48 7.41 -58.58
N LEU A 17 -1.22 6.41 -59.03
CA LEU A 17 -2.18 5.70 -58.22
C LEU A 17 -1.46 4.77 -57.21
N GLU A 18 -0.43 4.06 -57.69
CA GLU A 18 0.37 3.20 -56.81
C GLU A 18 1.16 3.97 -55.76
N PHE A 19 1.71 5.17 -56.16
CA PHE A 19 2.42 5.99 -55.22
C PHE A 19 1.53 6.57 -54.11
N ARG A 20 0.29 6.91 -54.42
CA ARG A 20 -0.70 7.37 -53.44
C ARG A 20 -1.15 6.24 -52.53
N LEU A 21 -1.32 5.03 -53.08
CA LEU A 21 -1.70 3.86 -52.26
C LEU A 21 -0.56 3.46 -51.31
N PHE A 22 0.68 3.54 -51.74
CA PHE A 22 1.85 3.26 -50.92
C PHE A 22 1.99 4.26 -49.77
N PHE A 23 1.76 5.55 -50.00
CA PHE A 23 1.76 6.58 -48.96
C PHE A 23 0.63 6.40 -47.93
N LEU A 24 -0.56 5.99 -48.38
CA LEU A 24 -1.68 5.72 -47.48
C LEU A 24 -1.42 4.49 -46.60
N ILE A 25 -0.81 3.45 -47.15
CA ILE A 25 -0.45 2.25 -46.37
C ILE A 25 0.66 2.57 -45.36
N CYS A 26 1.68 3.34 -45.71
CA CYS A 26 2.73 3.75 -44.80
C CYS A 26 2.21 4.65 -43.70
N PHE A 27 1.27 5.56 -44.01
CA PHE A 27 0.66 6.43 -43.00
C PHE A 27 -0.25 5.67 -42.01
N ALA A 28 -0.98 4.69 -42.50
CA ALA A 28 -1.79 3.79 -41.66
C ALA A 28 -0.92 2.90 -40.76
N ALA A 29 0.23 2.42 -41.28
CA ALA A 29 1.16 1.62 -40.48
C ALA A 29 1.83 2.44 -39.37
N THR A 30 2.15 3.73 -39.58
CA THR A 30 2.72 4.60 -38.53
C THR A 30 1.71 4.91 -37.43
N LEU A 31 0.42 5.01 -37.72
CA LEU A 31 -0.63 5.22 -36.73
C LEU A 31 -0.85 4.00 -35.81
N ILE A 32 -0.62 2.77 -36.33
CA ILE A 32 -0.75 1.55 -35.53
C ILE A 32 0.39 1.42 -34.52
N PHE A 33 1.60 1.88 -34.85
CA PHE A 33 2.74 1.85 -33.92
C PHE A 33 2.64 2.90 -32.79
N ALA A 34 1.94 4.00 -32.99
CA ALA A 34 1.74 5.02 -31.96
C ALA A 34 0.73 4.61 -30.86
N ALA A 35 -0.11 3.61 -31.09
CA ALA A 35 -1.14 3.15 -30.15
C ALA A 35 -0.62 2.14 -29.11
N CYS A 36 0.60 1.62 -29.23
CA CYS A 36 1.14 0.56 -28.36
C CYS A 36 2.06 1.07 -27.24
N THR A 37 2.19 2.38 -27.01
CA THR A 37 2.80 2.88 -25.78
C THR A 37 1.74 3.04 -24.68
N ALA A 38 1.03 1.96 -24.37
CA ALA A 38 0.40 1.85 -23.06
C ALA A 38 1.56 1.85 -22.04
N THR A 39 1.85 3.02 -21.49
CA THR A 39 2.69 3.15 -20.30
C THR A 39 1.98 2.35 -19.22
N ASN A 40 2.39 1.10 -19.02
CA ASN A 40 2.05 0.37 -17.81
C ASN A 40 2.44 1.31 -16.66
N PRO A 41 1.50 1.68 -15.76
CA PRO A 41 1.87 2.46 -14.59
C PRO A 41 3.02 1.72 -13.92
N VAL A 42 4.17 2.36 -13.81
CA VAL A 42 5.33 1.82 -13.10
C VAL A 42 4.81 1.48 -11.71
N GLN A 43 4.55 0.21 -11.47
CA GLN A 43 4.08 -0.27 -10.18
C GLN A 43 5.22 -0.01 -9.20
N GLN A 44 5.04 1.03 -8.38
CA GLN A 44 6.07 1.49 -7.46
C GLN A 44 6.36 0.35 -6.48
N ALA A 45 7.62 -0.08 -6.40
CA ALA A 45 8.02 -1.15 -5.49
C ALA A 45 7.65 -0.79 -4.05
N PRO A 46 7.26 -1.76 -3.20
CA PRO A 46 6.98 -1.51 -1.80
C PRO A 46 8.15 -0.81 -1.14
N GLN A 47 7.89 0.30 -0.44
CA GLN A 47 8.88 1.08 0.28
C GLN A 47 8.79 0.80 1.77
N ASP A 48 9.91 0.52 2.43
CA ASP A 48 9.97 0.37 3.88
C ASP A 48 9.79 1.73 4.57
N ILE A 49 8.90 1.80 5.55
CA ILE A 49 8.66 2.99 6.39
C ILE A 49 9.57 2.90 7.62
N THR A 50 10.23 4.01 7.95
CA THR A 50 11.06 4.10 9.15
C THR A 50 10.21 3.95 10.41
N LEU A 51 10.57 3.00 11.27
CA LEU A 51 10.02 2.89 12.62
C LEU A 51 10.72 3.90 13.55
N LEU A 52 10.03 4.95 13.97
CA LEU A 52 10.61 6.00 14.82
C LEU A 52 10.81 5.54 16.26
N LYS A 53 9.87 4.76 16.78
CA LYS A 53 9.90 4.13 18.10
C LYS A 53 9.20 2.79 18.03
N LYS A 54 9.61 1.84 18.86
CA LYS A 54 9.00 0.49 18.91
C LYS A 54 9.00 -0.04 20.34
N TRP A 55 7.92 -0.73 20.71
CA TRP A 55 7.75 -1.41 21.99
C TRP A 55 7.08 -2.78 21.76
N SER A 56 7.40 -3.73 22.62
CA SER A 56 6.76 -5.04 22.66
C SER A 56 6.54 -5.43 24.12
N GLY A 57 5.41 -6.05 24.40
CA GLY A 57 5.03 -6.42 25.76
C GLY A 57 3.68 -7.13 25.78
N ASP A 58 3.14 -7.26 26.98
CA ASP A 58 1.84 -7.87 27.23
C ASP A 58 0.75 -6.80 27.25
N TYR A 59 -0.42 -7.16 26.78
CA TYR A 59 -1.61 -6.32 26.84
C TYR A 59 -2.76 -7.10 27.47
N PRO A 60 -3.44 -6.57 28.51
CA PRO A 60 -4.55 -7.27 29.18
C PRO A 60 -5.72 -7.48 28.22
N VAL A 61 -6.32 -8.67 28.27
CA VAL A 61 -7.46 -9.01 27.41
C VAL A 61 -8.71 -8.22 27.76
N ASP A 62 -8.91 -7.94 29.04
CA ASP A 62 -10.02 -7.12 29.55
C ASP A 62 -9.92 -5.63 29.19
N GLU A 63 -8.76 -5.17 28.74
CA GLU A 63 -8.51 -3.79 28.30
C GLU A 63 -8.55 -3.61 26.77
N LEU A 64 -8.91 -4.65 26.01
CA LEU A 64 -8.99 -4.61 24.54
C LEU A 64 -10.03 -3.61 24.01
N ASP A 65 -10.99 -3.24 24.82
CA ASP A 65 -11.99 -2.22 24.50
C ASP A 65 -11.41 -0.82 24.38
N ARG A 66 -10.22 -0.55 24.94
CA ARG A 66 -9.46 0.71 24.79
C ARG A 66 -8.87 0.86 23.38
N LEU A 67 -8.71 -0.22 22.62
CA LEU A 67 -8.31 -0.16 21.23
C LEU A 67 -9.37 0.58 20.39
N PRO A 68 -8.98 1.21 19.26
CA PRO A 68 -9.92 1.95 18.42
C PRO A 68 -11.13 1.12 18.03
N ALA A 69 -12.32 1.72 18.06
CA ALA A 69 -13.56 1.06 17.67
C ALA A 69 -13.43 0.46 16.25
N GLY A 70 -13.87 -0.80 16.09
CA GLY A 70 -13.71 -1.56 14.84
C GLY A 70 -12.35 -2.25 14.68
N GLN A 71 -11.38 -2.02 15.58
CA GLN A 71 -10.06 -2.67 15.53
C GLN A 71 -9.80 -3.62 16.70
N ARG A 72 -10.73 -3.72 17.65
CA ARG A 72 -10.62 -4.53 18.88
C ARG A 72 -10.37 -6.03 18.61
N ASN A 73 -10.90 -6.53 17.51
CA ASN A 73 -10.80 -7.97 17.14
C ASN A 73 -9.81 -8.20 15.98
N LEU A 74 -8.93 -7.24 15.71
CA LEU A 74 -7.93 -7.34 14.64
C LEU A 74 -6.56 -7.66 15.21
N ALA A 75 -5.79 -8.44 14.46
CA ALA A 75 -4.39 -8.74 14.79
C ALA A 75 -3.46 -7.54 14.53
N ALA A 76 -3.86 -6.61 13.67
CA ALA A 76 -3.11 -5.41 13.36
C ALA A 76 -4.04 -4.22 13.15
N GLY A 77 -3.55 -3.02 13.45
CA GLY A 77 -4.31 -1.79 13.29
C GLY A 77 -3.49 -0.55 13.59
N TYR A 78 -4.17 0.57 13.83
CA TYR A 78 -3.51 1.84 14.14
C TYR A 78 -4.27 2.69 15.16
N ILE A 79 -3.55 3.56 15.84
CA ILE A 79 -4.04 4.60 16.74
C ILE A 79 -3.65 5.94 16.11
N GLY A 80 -4.62 6.80 15.86
CA GLY A 80 -4.45 8.03 15.08
C GLY A 80 -4.41 9.31 15.89
N ASP A 81 -4.63 9.23 17.22
CA ASP A 81 -4.76 10.39 18.12
C ASP A 81 -4.29 10.07 19.53
N SER A 82 -4.01 11.12 20.31
CA SER A 82 -3.52 11.01 21.69
C SER A 82 -4.60 10.56 22.66
N GLU A 83 -5.86 10.89 22.40
CA GLU A 83 -7.00 10.54 23.26
C GLU A 83 -7.16 9.02 23.35
N THR A 84 -7.06 8.34 22.21
CA THR A 84 -7.05 6.88 22.15
C THR A 84 -5.72 6.28 22.62
N PHE A 85 -4.59 6.93 22.32
CA PHE A 85 -3.27 6.39 22.64
C PHE A 85 -2.98 6.31 24.13
N ILE A 86 -3.34 7.35 24.90
CA ILE A 86 -3.04 7.41 26.34
C ILE A 86 -3.62 6.22 27.12
N PRO A 87 -4.92 5.90 27.04
CA PRO A 87 -5.47 4.73 27.74
C PRO A 87 -4.90 3.40 27.24
N VAL A 88 -4.64 3.27 25.94
CA VAL A 88 -3.98 2.06 25.41
C VAL A 88 -2.57 1.92 25.97
N TRP A 89 -1.78 2.99 26.00
CA TRP A 89 -0.44 2.96 26.58
C TRP A 89 -0.44 2.59 28.06
N ARG A 90 -1.37 3.13 28.85
CA ARG A 90 -1.47 2.84 30.29
C ARG A 90 -1.82 1.39 30.56
N ALA A 91 -2.64 0.76 29.71
CA ALA A 91 -2.90 -0.66 29.79
C ALA A 91 -1.70 -1.52 29.35
N PHE A 92 -0.96 -1.05 28.32
CA PHE A 92 0.20 -1.75 27.77
C PHE A 92 1.45 -1.65 28.67
N MET A 93 1.68 -0.49 29.27
CA MET A 93 2.86 -0.18 30.10
C MET A 93 2.42 0.66 31.31
N PRO A 94 1.77 0.04 32.33
CA PRO A 94 1.22 0.77 33.49
C PRO A 94 2.21 1.68 34.19
N GLU A 95 3.42 1.17 34.42
CA GLU A 95 4.52 1.89 35.08
C GLU A 95 5.43 2.65 34.08
N GLY A 96 5.13 2.55 32.79
CA GLY A 96 5.95 3.14 31.74
C GLY A 96 5.73 4.65 31.60
N ILE A 97 6.80 5.37 31.29
CA ILE A 97 6.70 6.79 30.91
C ILE A 97 5.91 6.89 29.60
N LEU A 98 4.87 7.73 29.57
CA LEU A 98 4.10 7.98 28.37
C LEU A 98 4.99 8.63 27.29
N PRO A 99 5.19 7.98 26.13
CA PRO A 99 6.02 8.55 25.09
C PRO A 99 5.31 9.71 24.39
N ALA A 100 6.04 10.79 24.17
CA ALA A 100 5.55 11.88 23.33
C ALA A 100 5.45 11.41 21.87
N VAL A 101 4.25 11.49 21.30
CA VAL A 101 3.95 11.19 19.90
C VAL A 101 3.24 12.39 19.28
N ASP A 102 3.82 12.94 18.22
CA ASP A 102 3.17 13.98 17.41
C ASP A 102 2.21 13.33 16.42
N PHE A 103 0.93 13.24 16.76
CA PHE A 103 -0.11 12.63 15.94
C PHE A 103 -0.47 13.45 14.68
N SER A 104 -0.05 14.71 14.59
CA SER A 104 -0.22 15.49 13.36
C SER A 104 0.66 14.93 12.23
N ARG A 105 1.83 14.39 12.58
CA ARG A 105 2.82 13.84 11.65
C ARG A 105 2.92 12.32 11.66
N ASN A 106 2.49 11.67 12.74
CA ASN A 106 2.71 10.25 12.97
C ASN A 106 1.40 9.53 13.32
N ILE A 107 1.44 8.22 13.22
CA ILE A 107 0.45 7.31 13.80
C ILE A 107 1.19 6.24 14.60
N VAL A 108 0.50 5.62 15.53
CA VAL A 108 0.99 4.41 16.21
C VAL A 108 0.32 3.22 15.56
N VAL A 109 1.09 2.34 14.96
CA VAL A 109 0.60 1.06 14.47
C VAL A 109 0.77 0.00 15.54
N PHE A 110 -0.13 -0.99 15.58
CA PHE A 110 -0.02 -2.11 16.49
C PHE A 110 -0.13 -3.44 15.75
N SER A 111 0.53 -4.44 16.32
CA SER A 111 0.36 -5.85 15.98
C SER A 111 0.18 -6.64 17.27
N ARG A 112 -0.75 -7.58 17.31
CA ARG A 112 -0.98 -8.44 18.45
C ARG A 112 -1.36 -9.85 18.02
N ASN A 113 -1.03 -10.84 18.83
CA ASN A 113 -1.56 -12.17 18.65
C ASN A 113 -3.02 -12.21 19.13
N THR A 114 -3.89 -12.87 18.38
CA THR A 114 -5.32 -12.99 18.68
C THR A 114 -5.72 -14.41 19.14
N GLN A 115 -4.80 -15.37 19.10
CA GLN A 115 -5.11 -16.77 19.34
C GLN A 115 -4.35 -17.38 20.52
N PHE A 116 -3.06 -17.03 20.68
CA PHE A 116 -2.20 -17.62 21.68
C PHE A 116 -1.28 -16.56 22.29
N TYR A 117 -0.78 -16.83 23.50
CA TYR A 117 0.30 -16.04 24.07
C TYR A 117 1.61 -16.36 23.36
N ASN A 118 1.99 -15.51 22.45
CA ASN A 118 3.26 -15.58 21.76
C ASN A 118 3.88 -14.19 21.79
N ARG A 119 5.21 -14.12 21.87
CA ARG A 119 5.87 -12.82 21.70
C ARG A 119 5.59 -12.29 20.31
N ASN A 120 5.16 -11.04 20.25
CA ASN A 120 4.91 -10.33 19.01
C ASN A 120 5.89 -9.15 18.91
N SER A 121 6.49 -8.95 17.75
CA SER A 121 7.39 -7.84 17.49
C SER A 121 7.22 -7.34 16.06
N ILE A 122 6.84 -6.08 15.88
CA ILE A 122 6.82 -5.44 14.55
C ILE A 122 8.26 -5.38 14.04
N LEU A 123 8.53 -6.00 12.90
CA LEU A 123 9.82 -5.97 12.23
C LEU A 123 9.95 -4.75 11.34
N LYS A 124 8.92 -4.51 10.51
CA LYS A 124 8.87 -3.39 9.58
C LYS A 124 7.44 -3.07 9.17
N VAL A 125 7.28 -1.89 8.59
CA VAL A 125 6.03 -1.47 7.91
C VAL A 125 6.40 -1.11 6.49
N THR A 126 5.72 -1.70 5.52
CA THR A 126 5.91 -1.40 4.10
C THR A 126 4.76 -0.55 3.59
N LEU A 127 5.03 0.35 2.64
CA LEU A 127 4.04 1.20 1.98
C LEU A 127 4.03 0.91 0.48
N HIS A 128 2.86 0.60 -0.04
CA HIS A 128 2.64 0.43 -1.47
C HIS A 128 1.30 1.08 -1.85
N ASP A 129 1.30 2.02 -2.76
CA ASP A 129 0.11 2.74 -3.26
C ASP A 129 -0.82 3.28 -2.15
N GLY A 130 -0.21 3.83 -1.09
CA GLY A 130 -0.94 4.39 0.05
C GLY A 130 -1.47 3.33 1.03
N THR A 131 -1.20 2.05 0.79
CA THR A 131 -1.52 0.95 1.69
C THR A 131 -0.29 0.57 2.49
N ALA A 132 -0.36 0.69 3.81
CA ALA A 132 0.69 0.22 4.71
C ALA A 132 0.38 -1.20 5.20
N GLU A 133 1.40 -2.06 5.17
CA GLU A 133 1.36 -3.41 5.68
C GLU A 133 2.33 -3.55 6.86
N ILE A 134 1.83 -4.08 7.98
CA ILE A 134 2.60 -4.30 9.20
C ILE A 134 3.13 -5.72 9.18
N ILE A 135 4.44 -5.86 9.11
CA ILE A 135 5.13 -7.15 9.15
C ILE A 135 5.65 -7.37 10.56
N ALA A 136 5.07 -8.32 11.26
CA ALA A 136 5.44 -8.70 12.61
C ALA A 136 5.94 -10.13 12.66
N MET A 137 6.87 -10.38 13.56
CA MET A 137 7.33 -11.72 13.91
C MET A 137 6.60 -12.18 15.17
N GLU A 138 6.07 -13.39 15.12
CA GLU A 138 5.46 -14.07 16.27
C GLU A 138 6.27 -15.32 16.60
N THR A 139 6.53 -15.52 17.89
CA THR A 139 7.12 -16.79 18.36
C THR A 139 6.04 -17.67 18.93
N MET A 140 6.00 -18.92 18.54
CA MET A 140 5.02 -19.87 19.09
C MET A 140 5.39 -20.25 20.51
N SER A 141 4.40 -20.16 21.43
CA SER A 141 4.49 -20.70 22.79
C SER A 141 3.46 -21.81 22.95
N ALA A 142 3.84 -22.86 23.64
CA ALA A 142 2.94 -23.99 23.91
C ALA A 142 1.93 -23.71 25.04
N ILE A 143 2.08 -22.61 25.78
CA ILE A 143 1.26 -22.31 26.96
C ILE A 143 0.26 -21.21 26.61
N PRO A 144 -1.05 -21.48 26.59
CA PRO A 144 -2.05 -20.43 26.45
C PRO A 144 -2.06 -19.58 27.73
N ILE A 145 -2.02 -18.26 27.58
CA ILE A 145 -2.27 -17.31 28.67
C ILE A 145 -3.59 -16.61 28.36
N GLU A 146 -4.59 -16.83 29.16
CA GLU A 146 -5.96 -16.41 28.88
C GLU A 146 -6.20 -14.91 29.13
N ASN A 147 -5.48 -14.31 30.08
CA ASN A 147 -5.69 -12.93 30.52
C ASN A 147 -4.83 -11.88 29.82
N LYS A 148 -3.91 -12.30 28.94
CA LYS A 148 -2.98 -11.41 28.24
C LYS A 148 -2.81 -11.80 26.79
N VAL A 149 -2.57 -10.81 25.94
CA VAL A 149 -2.11 -11.00 24.58
C VAL A 149 -0.77 -10.33 24.39
N SER A 150 0.13 -10.95 23.64
CA SER A 150 1.36 -10.26 23.26
C SER A 150 1.04 -9.20 22.21
N MET A 151 1.52 -7.97 22.44
CA MET A 151 1.30 -6.83 21.57
C MET A 151 2.60 -6.08 21.30
N SER A 152 2.71 -5.54 20.12
CA SER A 152 3.80 -4.64 19.73
C SER A 152 3.22 -3.35 19.18
N LEU A 153 3.83 -2.23 19.54
CA LEU A 153 3.48 -0.89 19.08
C LEU A 153 4.67 -0.28 18.34
N ALA A 154 4.41 0.46 17.29
CA ALA A 154 5.45 1.25 16.62
C ALA A 154 4.91 2.60 16.16
N VAL A 155 5.72 3.65 16.33
CA VAL A 155 5.44 4.97 15.76
C VAL A 155 5.99 5.04 14.35
N VAL A 156 5.14 5.40 13.40
CA VAL A 156 5.51 5.57 12.00
C VAL A 156 5.02 6.91 11.45
N PRO A 157 5.72 7.50 10.47
CA PRO A 157 5.21 8.68 9.76
C PRO A 157 3.85 8.41 9.14
N ARG A 158 2.92 9.34 9.31
CA ARG A 158 1.57 9.28 8.72
C ARG A 158 1.59 9.52 7.20
N ALA A 159 2.59 10.26 6.72
CA ALA A 159 2.68 10.69 5.32
C ALA A 159 2.58 9.50 4.36
N GLY A 160 1.73 9.62 3.35
CA GLY A 160 1.52 8.60 2.34
C GLY A 160 0.60 7.45 2.75
N ILE A 161 0.34 7.23 4.04
CA ILE A 161 -0.52 6.13 4.51
C ILE A 161 -1.99 6.54 4.44
N LYS A 162 -2.75 5.90 3.57
CA LYS A 162 -4.21 6.05 3.43
C LYS A 162 -4.98 4.90 4.07
N VAL A 163 -4.34 3.72 4.08
CA VAL A 163 -4.96 2.45 4.48
C VAL A 163 -3.95 1.59 5.21
N ILE A 164 -4.39 0.89 6.25
CA ILE A 164 -3.64 -0.21 6.88
C ILE A 164 -4.21 -1.53 6.39
N GLN A 165 -3.36 -2.39 5.84
CA GLN A 165 -3.72 -3.76 5.47
C GLN A 165 -3.74 -4.62 6.73
N THR A 166 -4.79 -5.40 6.90
CA THR A 166 -4.93 -6.39 7.98
C THR A 166 -5.33 -7.74 7.41
N GLN A 167 -5.25 -8.80 8.20
CA GLN A 167 -5.70 -10.13 7.80
C GLN A 167 -7.20 -10.19 7.46
N LYS A 168 -8.03 -9.33 8.08
CA LYS A 168 -9.49 -9.27 7.88
C LYS A 168 -9.92 -8.19 6.89
N GLY A 169 -8.99 -7.54 6.18
CA GLY A 169 -9.30 -6.50 5.21
C GLY A 169 -8.51 -5.21 5.42
N LYS A 170 -9.05 -4.11 4.95
CA LYS A 170 -8.38 -2.80 4.91
C LYS A 170 -9.05 -1.82 5.86
N ILE A 171 -8.25 -1.07 6.64
CA ILE A 171 -8.72 -0.01 7.54
C ILE A 171 -8.29 1.34 6.96
N LYS A 172 -9.23 2.23 6.69
CA LYS A 172 -8.91 3.61 6.27
C LYS A 172 -8.29 4.38 7.43
N VAL A 173 -7.16 5.03 7.18
CA VAL A 173 -6.54 5.95 8.12
C VAL A 173 -7.27 7.27 8.06
N LYS A 174 -7.82 7.70 9.21
CA LYS A 174 -8.53 8.98 9.34
C LYS A 174 -7.53 10.13 9.26
N PRO A 175 -7.86 11.23 8.58
CA PRO A 175 -7.04 12.45 8.64
C PRO A 175 -6.93 12.92 10.09
N PHE A 176 -5.83 13.60 10.41
CA PHE A 176 -5.70 14.29 11.70
C PHE A 176 -6.66 15.47 11.72
N LYS A 177 -7.42 15.62 12.81
CA LYS A 177 -8.36 16.72 13.00
C LYS A 177 -7.68 17.88 13.73
#